data_8872060997ffb6d08127b0e4b5470499
#
_entry.id   8872060997ffb6d08127b0e4b5470499
#
_cell.length_a   1.000
_cell.length_b   1.000
_cell.length_c   1.000
_cell.angle_alpha   90.00
_cell.angle_beta   90.00
_cell.angle_gamma   90.00
#
_symmetry.space_group_name_H-M   'P 1'
#
loop_
_entity.id
_entity.type
_entity.pdbx_description
1 polymer ?
#
loop_
_entity_poly.entity_id
_entity_poly.type
_entity_poly.pdbx_seq_one_letter_code
_entity_poly.pdbx_strand_id
1 'polypeptide(L)'
;MLDALDGTIVSPDRLWIAEGQSVRLVHGADPGWTPIVPKAAGLVLTPDGPRWLAPVADEPGLWLEGESGSAGATPSTATMLELVTHLLRVEREVARLTQELASRYEEIDLLYTISEILGQTVRLEKAAQIIVRAVSSVVGARRASIVVHDEGSRVLRTVASLGIPPGRAGLIDIDDPQSVAARVFRDQRPLIGDPLDAVLISAGKEERGYQGAAFMSVPICYAAPGGPPRCIGVVNLTDRVGGDRFGGSDRKLVMAIANQIGAAIENVRLVAREREQERLERELELASRLQQSLLPKPAVLAGIGDVGVRCLPLESVGGDFYTFSRLGQGGAAVMVGDVSAHGFAAALLMASAVAAAGIHVAASPDPAQVLAALKETLAENLAAADHYLTVFLARIDPAAGRLTFANAGHPHAFRVPATGVPRRLEATAPPLGLSAAPIGSVEVPWVPGQDLLCVWTDGLTDAANERGERFGERRILDAIRARRAEHPEAIVAAVMDQVDRFAPTPSDDRTILILRV
;
A
#
# COMPACT_ATOMS: atom_id res chain seq x y z
N MET A 1 -0.70 58.78 -11.26
CA MET A 1 0.76 58.95 -11.43
C MET A 1 1.10 60.30 -12.06
N LEU A 2 0.40 60.75 -13.10
CA LEU A 2 0.56 62.12 -13.62
C LEU A 2 0.17 63.20 -12.58
N ASP A 3 -0.79 62.91 -11.68
CA ASP A 3 -1.16 63.80 -10.56
C ASP A 3 -0.06 63.97 -9.50
N ALA A 4 0.94 63.08 -9.46
CA ALA A 4 2.09 63.19 -8.55
C ALA A 4 3.19 64.13 -9.06
N LEU A 5 3.13 64.57 -10.31
CA LEU A 5 4.06 65.52 -10.92
C LEU A 5 3.62 66.99 -10.67
N ASP A 6 2.45 67.17 -10.06
CA ASP A 6 1.84 68.47 -9.79
C ASP A 6 2.45 69.16 -8.57
N GLY A 7 3.74 69.39 -8.54
CA GLY A 7 4.34 70.12 -7.41
C GLY A 7 5.81 70.47 -7.46
N THR A 8 6.60 69.89 -8.35
CA THR A 8 8.07 70.08 -8.27
C THR A 8 8.81 70.21 -9.61
N ILE A 9 8.16 70.00 -10.73
CA ILE A 9 8.73 70.14 -12.08
C ILE A 9 7.66 70.81 -12.97
N VAL A 10 8.06 71.68 -13.84
CA VAL A 10 7.13 72.34 -14.84
C VAL A 10 6.35 71.20 -15.51
N SER A 11 5.09 71.03 -15.09
CA SER A 11 4.13 70.07 -15.63
C SER A 11 3.93 70.31 -17.12
N PRO A 12 3.87 69.25 -17.99
CA PRO A 12 3.44 69.50 -19.38
C PRO A 12 2.05 70.07 -19.35
N ASP A 13 1.83 71.14 -20.14
CA ASP A 13 0.55 71.82 -20.14
C ASP A 13 -0.60 70.86 -20.43
N ARG A 14 -0.37 69.90 -21.35
CA ARG A 14 -1.37 68.89 -21.75
C ARG A 14 -0.73 67.58 -22.29
N LEU A 15 -1.45 66.52 -22.11
CA LEU A 15 -1.15 65.20 -22.70
C LEU A 15 -2.28 64.76 -23.60
N TRP A 16 -1.96 64.44 -24.83
CA TRP A 16 -2.95 64.09 -25.86
C TRP A 16 -2.72 62.64 -26.36
N ILE A 17 -3.83 61.95 -26.67
CA ILE A 17 -3.77 60.65 -27.37
C ILE A 17 -4.39 60.82 -28.77
N ALA A 18 -3.68 60.38 -29.80
CA ALA A 18 -4.15 60.40 -31.18
C ALA A 18 -4.40 58.95 -31.63
N GLU A 19 -5.64 58.59 -31.94
CA GLU A 19 -6.07 57.30 -32.44
C GLU A 19 -6.71 57.46 -33.83
N GLY A 20 -5.97 57.16 -34.89
CA GLY A 20 -6.42 57.40 -36.26
C GLY A 20 -6.64 58.90 -36.58
N GLN A 21 -7.87 59.31 -36.84
CA GLN A 21 -8.22 60.70 -37.08
C GLN A 21 -8.74 61.42 -35.84
N SER A 22 -8.91 60.72 -34.72
CA SER A 22 -9.39 61.33 -33.46
C SER A 22 -8.22 61.66 -32.53
N VAL A 23 -8.26 62.80 -31.90
CA VAL A 23 -7.32 63.27 -30.89
C VAL A 23 -8.11 63.69 -29.66
N ARG A 24 -7.74 63.14 -28.49
CA ARG A 24 -8.42 63.53 -27.23
C ARG A 24 -7.40 63.91 -26.16
N LEU A 25 -7.81 64.84 -25.31
CA LEU A 25 -7.05 65.22 -24.13
C LEU A 25 -7.07 64.05 -23.09
N VAL A 26 -5.92 63.70 -22.56
CA VAL A 26 -5.76 62.69 -21.49
C VAL A 26 -5.47 63.34 -20.15
N HIS A 27 -4.71 64.48 -20.18
CA HIS A 27 -4.34 65.20 -18.96
C HIS A 27 -4.17 66.71 -19.29
N GLY A 28 -4.45 67.52 -18.30
CA GLY A 28 -4.40 68.98 -18.40
C GLY A 28 -5.78 69.64 -18.57
N ALA A 29 -5.84 71.03 -18.53
CA ALA A 29 -7.07 71.73 -18.71
C ALA A 29 -7.53 71.67 -20.16
N ASP A 30 -8.82 71.37 -20.37
CA ASP A 30 -9.43 71.35 -21.71
C ASP A 30 -9.38 72.72 -22.36
N PRO A 31 -8.66 72.88 -23.49
CA PRO A 31 -8.56 74.18 -24.18
C PRO A 31 -9.77 74.49 -25.03
N GLY A 32 -10.78 73.62 -25.15
CA GLY A 32 -11.90 73.82 -26.06
C GLY A 32 -11.56 73.57 -27.54
N TRP A 33 -10.37 73.03 -27.87
CA TRP A 33 -9.90 72.74 -29.22
C TRP A 33 -8.99 71.50 -29.22
N THR A 34 -8.79 70.88 -30.38
CA THR A 34 -7.98 69.69 -30.54
C THR A 34 -6.77 69.96 -31.45
N PRO A 35 -5.54 69.58 -31.10
CA PRO A 35 -4.38 69.86 -31.94
C PRO A 35 -4.39 68.98 -33.20
N ILE A 36 -3.83 69.51 -34.29
CA ILE A 36 -3.44 68.68 -35.44
C ILE A 36 -2.08 68.07 -35.11
N VAL A 37 -2.07 66.74 -34.90
CA VAL A 37 -0.87 66.08 -34.51
C VAL A 37 0.11 65.98 -35.67
N PRO A 38 1.32 66.51 -35.53
CA PRO A 38 2.33 66.44 -36.58
C PRO A 38 2.93 65.02 -36.76
N LYS A 39 3.61 64.75 -37.88
CA LYS A 39 4.29 63.47 -38.12
C LYS A 39 5.52 63.25 -37.25
N ALA A 40 6.07 64.34 -36.69
CA ALA A 40 7.23 64.31 -35.78
C ALA A 40 7.13 65.47 -34.79
N ALA A 41 7.96 65.43 -33.73
CA ALA A 41 8.05 66.51 -32.77
C ALA A 41 8.22 67.91 -33.49
N GLY A 42 7.43 68.88 -33.15
CA GLY A 42 7.52 70.19 -33.77
C GLY A 42 6.56 71.24 -33.21
N LEU A 43 6.74 72.42 -33.70
CA LEU A 43 5.88 73.56 -33.41
C LEU A 43 4.58 73.45 -34.17
N VAL A 44 3.45 73.62 -33.49
CA VAL A 44 2.09 73.61 -34.06
C VAL A 44 1.41 74.92 -33.69
N LEU A 45 0.81 75.56 -34.69
CA LEU A 45 -0.01 76.71 -34.43
C LEU A 45 -1.39 76.32 -33.91
N THR A 46 -1.71 76.77 -32.71
CA THR A 46 -3.00 76.52 -32.06
C THR A 46 -3.76 77.80 -31.89
N PRO A 47 -5.07 77.79 -31.59
CA PRO A 47 -5.86 79.02 -31.34
C PRO A 47 -5.27 79.87 -30.22
N ASP A 48 -4.57 79.26 -29.25
CA ASP A 48 -3.97 79.98 -28.11
C ASP A 48 -2.50 80.41 -28.38
N GLY A 49 -2.04 80.28 -29.64
CA GLY A 49 -0.67 80.57 -30.03
C GLY A 49 0.17 79.39 -30.44
N PRO A 50 1.47 79.59 -30.76
CA PRO A 50 2.35 78.51 -31.14
C PRO A 50 2.64 77.59 -29.91
N ARG A 51 2.35 76.31 -30.04
CA ARG A 51 2.62 75.26 -29.04
C ARG A 51 3.58 74.22 -29.60
N TRP A 52 4.38 73.67 -28.77
CA TRP A 52 5.26 72.58 -29.14
C TRP A 52 4.65 71.19 -28.79
N LEU A 53 4.57 70.30 -29.78
CA LEU A 53 4.11 68.92 -29.58
C LEU A 53 5.22 67.95 -29.84
N ALA A 54 5.38 66.96 -28.96
CA ALA A 54 6.33 65.88 -29.13
C ALA A 54 5.68 64.51 -28.87
N PRO A 55 5.94 63.49 -29.71
CA PRO A 55 5.50 62.14 -29.45
C PRO A 55 6.25 61.57 -28.25
N VAL A 56 5.56 60.86 -27.40
CA VAL A 56 6.19 60.07 -26.33
C VAL A 56 6.80 58.83 -26.96
N ALA A 57 8.08 58.59 -26.76
CA ALA A 57 8.76 57.45 -27.31
C ALA A 57 8.13 56.13 -26.79
N ASP A 58 8.06 55.11 -27.64
CA ASP A 58 7.50 53.79 -27.36
C ASP A 58 5.99 53.77 -27.04
N GLU A 59 5.28 54.92 -27.18
CA GLU A 59 3.84 55.07 -26.96
C GLU A 59 3.14 55.56 -28.23
N PRO A 60 2.71 54.67 -29.11
CA PRO A 60 2.04 55.08 -30.35
C PRO A 60 0.78 55.89 -30.04
N GLY A 61 0.74 57.11 -30.61
CA GLY A 61 -0.40 57.98 -30.45
C GLY A 61 -0.40 58.91 -29.24
N LEU A 62 0.56 58.80 -28.30
CA LEU A 62 0.63 59.71 -27.14
C LEU A 62 1.55 60.90 -27.43
N TRP A 63 1.06 62.12 -27.13
CA TRP A 63 1.75 63.38 -27.44
C TRP A 63 1.75 64.31 -26.23
N LEU A 64 2.90 64.91 -25.96
CA LEU A 64 3.07 65.98 -24.98
C LEU A 64 2.97 67.35 -25.65
N GLU A 65 2.18 68.26 -25.04
CA GLU A 65 2.10 69.66 -25.40
C GLU A 65 2.82 70.53 -24.38
N GLY A 66 3.58 71.47 -24.81
CA GLY A 66 4.24 72.49 -23.97
C GLY A 66 4.30 73.85 -24.60
N GLU A 67 4.55 74.90 -23.78
CA GLU A 67 4.70 76.27 -24.28
C GLU A 67 5.96 76.36 -25.18
N SER A 68 5.81 77.08 -26.28
CA SER A 68 6.90 77.46 -27.16
C SER A 68 7.67 78.65 -26.58
N GLY A 69 8.77 78.32 -25.85
CA GLY A 69 9.75 79.36 -25.55
C GLY A 69 10.44 79.88 -26.82
N SER A 70 10.89 81.11 -26.84
CA SER A 70 11.34 81.83 -28.02
C SER A 70 12.59 81.33 -28.78
N ALA A 71 12.98 80.13 -28.66
CA ALA A 71 14.09 79.49 -29.44
C ALA A 71 14.11 77.95 -29.29
N GLY A 72 13.31 77.25 -30.06
CA GLY A 72 13.43 75.80 -30.17
C GLY A 72 13.09 75.01 -28.88
N ALA A 73 12.89 73.71 -28.98
CA ALA A 73 12.59 72.83 -27.80
C ALA A 73 13.58 73.15 -26.68
N THR A 74 13.10 73.70 -25.57
CA THR A 74 13.97 73.99 -24.41
C THR A 74 14.52 72.68 -23.89
N PRO A 75 15.75 72.64 -23.34
CA PRO A 75 16.32 71.44 -22.73
C PRO A 75 15.37 70.81 -21.69
N SER A 76 14.53 71.58 -21.05
CA SER A 76 13.52 71.12 -20.11
C SER A 76 12.45 70.22 -20.75
N THR A 77 12.03 70.51 -22.00
CA THR A 77 11.01 69.68 -22.69
C THR A 77 11.52 68.36 -23.15
N ALA A 78 12.76 68.30 -23.60
CA ALA A 78 13.44 67.03 -23.95
C ALA A 78 13.65 66.16 -22.71
N THR A 79 14.13 66.74 -21.62
CA THR A 79 14.32 66.05 -20.34
C THR A 79 13.01 65.54 -19.78
N MET A 80 11.91 66.31 -19.90
CA MET A 80 10.60 65.90 -19.44
C MET A 80 10.02 64.76 -20.27
N LEU A 81 10.20 64.78 -21.60
CA LEU A 81 9.81 63.68 -22.49
C LEU A 81 10.55 62.37 -22.14
N GLU A 82 11.86 62.44 -21.88
CA GLU A 82 12.66 61.30 -21.42
C GLU A 82 12.15 60.77 -20.06
N LEU A 83 11.82 61.67 -19.12
CA LEU A 83 11.32 61.30 -17.80
C LEU A 83 9.96 60.59 -17.90
N VAL A 84 8.99 61.15 -18.68
CA VAL A 84 7.66 60.53 -18.88
C VAL A 84 7.79 59.19 -19.56
N THR A 85 8.62 59.08 -20.59
CA THR A 85 8.90 57.79 -21.26
C THR A 85 9.46 56.78 -20.28
N HIS A 86 10.43 57.17 -19.44
CA HIS A 86 11.01 56.31 -18.43
C HIS A 86 9.97 55.87 -17.38
N LEU A 87 9.16 56.78 -16.87
CA LEU A 87 8.11 56.48 -15.89
C LEU A 87 7.05 55.51 -16.45
N LEU A 88 6.60 55.68 -17.68
CA LEU A 88 5.64 54.79 -18.35
C LEU A 88 6.25 53.39 -18.56
N ARG A 89 7.55 53.33 -18.90
CA ARG A 89 8.27 52.04 -19.01
C ARG A 89 8.36 51.33 -17.66
N VAL A 90 8.72 52.04 -16.58
CA VAL A 90 8.77 51.49 -15.22
C VAL A 90 7.39 51.04 -14.76
N GLU A 91 6.33 51.84 -15.02
CA GLU A 91 4.95 51.47 -14.66
C GLU A 91 4.50 50.18 -15.35
N ARG A 92 4.79 50.00 -16.63
CA ARG A 92 4.50 48.76 -17.37
C ARG A 92 5.29 47.59 -16.84
N GLU A 93 6.57 47.82 -16.53
CA GLU A 93 7.43 46.76 -15.94
C GLU A 93 6.89 46.33 -14.57
N VAL A 94 6.50 47.31 -13.72
CA VAL A 94 5.86 47.03 -12.42
C VAL A 94 4.55 46.28 -12.59
N ALA A 95 3.68 46.74 -13.51
CA ALA A 95 2.41 46.08 -13.79
C ALA A 95 2.63 44.63 -14.28
N ARG A 96 3.59 44.41 -15.19
CA ARG A 96 3.96 43.12 -15.69
C ARG A 96 4.47 42.19 -14.58
N LEU A 97 5.41 42.67 -13.74
CA LEU A 97 5.96 41.95 -12.61
C LEU A 97 4.90 41.63 -11.56
N THR A 98 3.99 42.57 -11.29
CA THR A 98 2.87 42.37 -10.36
C THR A 98 1.94 41.26 -10.85
N GLN A 99 1.61 41.27 -12.14
CA GLN A 99 0.77 40.23 -12.74
C GLN A 99 1.46 38.86 -12.74
N GLU A 100 2.77 38.80 -13.04
CA GLU A 100 3.54 37.59 -12.97
C GLU A 100 3.61 37.04 -11.52
N LEU A 101 3.82 37.94 -10.55
CA LEU A 101 3.85 37.58 -9.14
C LEU A 101 2.49 37.04 -8.66
N ALA A 102 1.38 37.71 -9.03
CA ALA A 102 0.03 37.24 -8.71
C ALA A 102 -0.22 35.82 -9.26
N SER A 103 0.13 35.58 -10.53
CA SER A 103 0.00 34.26 -11.13
C SER A 103 0.84 33.18 -10.38
N ARG A 104 2.04 33.55 -9.92
CA ARG A 104 2.87 32.63 -9.11
C ARG A 104 2.27 32.34 -7.74
N TYR A 105 1.65 33.34 -7.10
CA TYR A 105 0.94 33.10 -5.84
C TYR A 105 -0.25 32.17 -6.02
N GLU A 106 -1.04 32.31 -7.08
CA GLU A 106 -2.16 31.42 -7.40
C GLU A 106 -1.69 29.98 -7.64
N GLU A 107 -0.56 29.78 -8.36
CA GLU A 107 0.04 28.45 -8.54
C GLU A 107 0.45 27.80 -7.21
N ILE A 108 1.06 28.56 -6.32
CA ILE A 108 1.50 28.08 -5.00
C ILE A 108 0.30 27.77 -4.10
N ASP A 109 -0.68 28.65 -4.03
CA ASP A 109 -1.90 28.47 -3.22
C ASP A 109 -2.67 27.23 -3.65
N LEU A 110 -2.76 26.98 -4.96
CA LEU A 110 -3.34 25.76 -5.49
C LEU A 110 -2.61 24.50 -5.02
N LEU A 111 -1.26 24.51 -5.03
CA LEU A 111 -0.46 23.36 -4.56
C LEU A 111 -0.67 23.11 -3.06
N TYR A 112 -0.75 24.14 -2.24
CA TYR A 112 -1.05 24.01 -0.81
C TYR A 112 -2.45 23.46 -0.59
N THR A 113 -3.46 24.00 -1.26
CA THR A 113 -4.85 23.55 -1.17
C THR A 113 -4.98 22.07 -1.56
N ILE A 114 -4.31 21.66 -2.65
CA ILE A 114 -4.31 20.25 -3.09
C ILE A 114 -3.64 19.36 -2.05
N SER A 115 -2.50 19.78 -1.49
CA SER A 115 -1.80 19.02 -0.44
C SER A 115 -2.67 18.85 0.81
N GLU A 116 -3.40 19.87 1.22
CA GLU A 116 -4.34 19.81 2.35
C GLU A 116 -5.51 18.85 2.07
N ILE A 117 -6.15 18.96 0.89
CA ILE A 117 -7.24 18.06 0.48
C ILE A 117 -6.79 16.60 0.48
N LEU A 118 -5.60 16.33 -0.07
CA LEU A 118 -5.04 14.99 -0.13
C LEU A 118 -4.66 14.44 1.25
N GLY A 119 -4.23 15.31 2.18
CA GLY A 119 -3.89 14.93 3.55
C GLY A 119 -5.11 14.61 4.43
N GLN A 120 -6.25 15.23 4.16
CA GLN A 120 -7.47 15.08 4.96
C GLN A 120 -8.47 14.05 4.42
N THR A 121 -8.33 13.61 3.18
CA THR A 121 -9.37 12.83 2.50
C THR A 121 -8.98 11.36 2.41
N VAL A 122 -9.73 10.50 3.11
CA VAL A 122 -9.58 9.03 3.09
C VAL A 122 -10.10 8.41 1.77
N ARG A 123 -10.91 9.12 0.99
CA ARG A 123 -11.52 8.61 -0.26
C ARG A 123 -10.90 9.29 -1.47
N LEU A 124 -10.11 8.53 -2.22
CA LEU A 124 -9.43 8.98 -3.43
C LEU A 124 -10.37 9.65 -4.45
N GLU A 125 -11.56 9.10 -4.68
CA GLU A 125 -12.50 9.62 -5.67
C GLU A 125 -12.99 11.04 -5.32
N LYS A 126 -13.25 11.30 -4.03
CA LYS A 126 -13.67 12.64 -3.57
C LYS A 126 -12.54 13.68 -3.73
N ALA A 127 -11.32 13.31 -3.30
CA ALA A 127 -10.15 14.16 -3.46
C ALA A 127 -9.86 14.44 -4.95
N ALA A 128 -9.83 13.40 -5.77
CA ALA A 128 -9.62 13.51 -7.20
C ALA A 128 -10.64 14.41 -7.90
N GLN A 129 -11.92 14.36 -7.48
CA GLN A 129 -12.98 15.20 -8.05
C GLN A 129 -12.77 16.68 -7.73
N ILE A 130 -12.28 17.01 -6.53
CA ILE A 130 -11.97 18.40 -6.16
C ILE A 130 -10.74 18.89 -6.96
N ILE A 131 -9.70 18.05 -7.02
CA ILE A 131 -8.45 18.36 -7.73
C ILE A 131 -8.70 18.57 -9.22
N VAL A 132 -9.49 17.71 -9.88
CA VAL A 132 -9.83 17.86 -11.29
C VAL A 132 -10.49 19.21 -11.56
N ARG A 133 -11.40 19.67 -10.69
CA ARG A 133 -12.04 20.99 -10.81
C ARG A 133 -11.04 22.13 -10.62
N ALA A 134 -10.22 22.06 -9.58
CA ALA A 134 -9.24 23.10 -9.27
C ALA A 134 -8.18 23.23 -10.38
N VAL A 135 -7.61 22.13 -10.84
CA VAL A 135 -6.65 22.11 -11.96
C VAL A 135 -7.28 22.63 -13.24
N SER A 136 -8.51 22.17 -13.55
CA SER A 136 -9.26 22.62 -14.73
C SER A 136 -9.49 24.14 -14.73
N SER A 137 -9.83 24.72 -13.57
CA SER A 137 -10.05 26.17 -13.41
C SER A 137 -8.78 26.97 -13.64
N VAL A 138 -7.66 26.59 -13.00
CA VAL A 138 -6.39 27.34 -13.07
C VAL A 138 -5.74 27.22 -14.43
N VAL A 139 -5.76 26.04 -15.04
CA VAL A 139 -5.13 25.80 -16.36
C VAL A 139 -6.08 26.20 -17.50
N GLY A 140 -7.34 26.50 -17.19
CA GLY A 140 -8.34 26.88 -18.19
C GLY A 140 -8.74 25.71 -19.11
N ALA A 141 -8.83 24.48 -18.61
CA ALA A 141 -9.30 23.35 -19.39
C ALA A 141 -10.82 23.16 -19.22
N ARG A 142 -11.56 22.92 -20.30
CA ARG A 142 -13.01 22.62 -20.21
C ARG A 142 -13.28 21.18 -19.80
N ARG A 143 -12.34 20.29 -20.07
CA ARG A 143 -12.44 18.89 -19.74
C ARG A 143 -11.17 18.41 -19.07
N ALA A 144 -11.35 17.64 -18.01
CA ALA A 144 -10.24 17.04 -17.28
C ALA A 144 -10.63 15.67 -16.76
N SER A 145 -9.66 14.78 -16.64
CA SER A 145 -9.86 13.49 -15.96
C SER A 145 -8.59 13.04 -15.27
N ILE A 146 -8.78 12.27 -14.19
CA ILE A 146 -7.73 11.51 -13.53
C ILE A 146 -8.06 10.04 -13.72
N VAL A 147 -7.15 9.30 -14.33
CA VAL A 147 -7.24 7.86 -14.49
C VAL A 147 -6.12 7.20 -13.69
N VAL A 148 -6.43 6.08 -13.02
CA VAL A 148 -5.51 5.38 -12.13
C VAL A 148 -5.44 3.92 -12.54
N HIS A 149 -4.24 3.36 -12.55
CA HIS A 149 -4.00 1.96 -12.86
C HIS A 149 -4.53 1.07 -11.73
N ASP A 150 -5.34 0.10 -12.09
CA ASP A 150 -5.78 -0.96 -11.21
C ASP A 150 -4.73 -2.08 -11.21
N GLU A 151 -4.06 -2.29 -10.07
CA GLU A 151 -2.93 -3.22 -9.94
C GLU A 151 -3.30 -4.68 -10.25
N GLY A 152 -4.57 -5.07 -10.12
CA GLY A 152 -5.06 -6.41 -10.45
C GLY A 152 -5.45 -6.61 -11.91
N SER A 153 -5.36 -5.56 -12.74
CA SER A 153 -5.84 -5.57 -14.12
C SER A 153 -4.93 -4.78 -15.05
N ARG A 154 -5.12 -4.97 -16.35
CA ARG A 154 -4.38 -4.21 -17.40
C ARG A 154 -5.16 -2.96 -17.84
N VAL A 155 -5.84 -2.27 -16.93
CA VAL A 155 -6.68 -1.12 -17.26
C VAL A 155 -6.38 0.11 -16.40
N LEU A 156 -6.60 1.27 -16.99
CA LEU A 156 -6.69 2.54 -16.29
C LEU A 156 -8.17 2.84 -16.02
N ARG A 157 -8.53 3.00 -14.76
CA ARG A 157 -9.89 3.34 -14.33
C ARG A 157 -10.00 4.85 -14.09
N THR A 158 -11.05 5.46 -14.61
CA THR A 158 -11.36 6.87 -14.33
C THR A 158 -11.84 7.00 -12.88
N VAL A 159 -11.09 7.78 -12.07
CA VAL A 159 -11.43 8.07 -10.66
C VAL A 159 -12.12 9.42 -10.49
N ALA A 160 -11.85 10.38 -11.40
CA ALA A 160 -12.53 11.67 -11.44
C ALA A 160 -12.58 12.21 -12.86
N SER A 161 -13.63 12.95 -13.19
CA SER A 161 -13.75 13.65 -14.48
C SER A 161 -14.55 14.93 -14.36
N LEU A 162 -14.26 15.88 -15.25
CA LEU A 162 -14.97 17.13 -15.44
C LEU A 162 -15.24 17.32 -16.93
N GLY A 163 -16.45 17.76 -17.29
CA GLY A 163 -16.82 18.03 -18.68
C GLY A 163 -16.95 16.79 -19.59
N ILE A 164 -16.85 15.58 -19.03
CA ILE A 164 -16.99 14.31 -19.75
C ILE A 164 -18.38 13.74 -19.43
N PRO A 165 -19.21 13.40 -20.44
CA PRO A 165 -20.53 12.84 -20.20
C PRO A 165 -20.50 11.52 -19.41
N PRO A 166 -21.48 11.25 -18.53
CA PRO A 166 -21.63 9.96 -17.86
C PRO A 166 -21.70 8.82 -18.89
N GLY A 167 -20.96 7.73 -18.66
CA GLY A 167 -20.86 6.59 -19.57
C GLY A 167 -19.72 6.65 -20.59
N ARG A 168 -19.07 7.79 -20.79
CA ARG A 168 -17.82 7.91 -21.58
C ARG A 168 -16.54 7.87 -20.74
N ALA A 169 -16.66 7.99 -19.42
CA ALA A 169 -15.58 7.79 -18.46
C ALA A 169 -15.47 6.27 -18.19
N GLY A 170 -14.78 5.56 -19.05
CA GLY A 170 -14.65 4.09 -19.03
C GLY A 170 -13.31 3.58 -18.52
N LEU A 171 -13.14 2.27 -18.65
CA LEU A 171 -11.87 1.59 -18.51
C LEU A 171 -11.06 1.79 -19.80
N ILE A 172 -9.77 2.09 -19.66
CA ILE A 172 -8.83 2.24 -20.78
C ILE A 172 -7.82 1.11 -20.67
N ASP A 173 -7.72 0.28 -21.70
CA ASP A 173 -6.67 -0.75 -21.76
C ASP A 173 -5.30 -0.06 -21.86
N ILE A 174 -4.35 -0.47 -21.03
CA ILE A 174 -2.99 0.08 -21.03
C ILE A 174 -2.24 -0.19 -22.34
N ASP A 175 -2.66 -1.18 -23.11
CA ASP A 175 -2.07 -1.54 -24.40
C ASP A 175 -2.78 -0.90 -25.59
N ASP A 176 -3.86 -0.15 -25.38
CA ASP A 176 -4.57 0.55 -26.46
C ASP A 176 -3.62 1.52 -27.18
N PRO A 177 -3.25 1.23 -28.45
CA PRO A 177 -2.30 2.07 -29.19
C PRO A 177 -2.89 3.44 -29.57
N GLN A 178 -4.21 3.57 -29.55
CA GLN A 178 -4.92 4.81 -29.90
C GLN A 178 -5.18 5.70 -28.67
N SER A 179 -4.95 5.20 -27.47
CA SER A 179 -5.18 5.96 -26.24
C SER A 179 -3.95 6.80 -25.86
N VAL A 180 -4.14 8.12 -25.83
CA VAL A 180 -3.11 9.05 -25.33
C VAL A 180 -2.77 8.73 -23.86
N ALA A 181 -3.77 8.47 -23.02
CA ALA A 181 -3.56 8.13 -21.62
C ALA A 181 -2.76 6.83 -21.46
N ALA A 182 -3.08 5.78 -22.25
CA ALA A 182 -2.33 4.53 -22.23
C ALA A 182 -0.88 4.72 -22.68
N ARG A 183 -0.64 5.53 -23.71
CA ARG A 183 0.70 5.87 -24.18
C ARG A 183 1.50 6.62 -23.11
N VAL A 184 0.92 7.67 -22.50
CA VAL A 184 1.58 8.45 -21.44
C VAL A 184 1.88 7.58 -20.22
N PHE A 185 0.97 6.65 -19.88
CA PHE A 185 1.18 5.68 -18.80
C PHE A 185 2.37 4.77 -19.07
N ARG A 186 2.49 4.21 -20.29
CA ARG A 186 3.61 3.33 -20.67
C ARG A 186 4.92 4.06 -20.78
N ASP A 187 4.91 5.22 -21.49
CA ASP A 187 6.12 5.98 -21.79
C ASP A 187 6.63 6.78 -20.60
N GLN A 188 5.78 6.99 -19.57
CA GLN A 188 6.05 7.79 -18.36
C GLN A 188 6.51 9.22 -18.69
N ARG A 189 6.04 9.78 -19.80
CA ARG A 189 6.40 11.10 -20.29
C ARG A 189 5.13 11.91 -20.58
N PRO A 190 5.11 13.20 -20.23
CA PRO A 190 3.98 14.06 -20.56
C PRO A 190 3.86 14.24 -22.07
N LEU A 191 2.63 14.21 -22.56
CA LEU A 191 2.31 14.47 -23.97
C LEU A 191 1.44 15.73 -24.04
N ILE A 192 1.88 16.68 -24.85
CA ILE A 192 1.14 17.91 -25.16
C ILE A 192 0.98 17.94 -26.67
N GLY A 193 -0.26 18.02 -27.13
CA GLY A 193 -0.56 17.99 -28.56
C GLY A 193 -1.07 19.32 -29.09
N ASP A 194 -0.71 19.57 -30.35
CA ASP A 194 -1.19 20.65 -31.20
C ASP A 194 -2.35 20.17 -32.08
N PRO A 195 -3.20 21.08 -32.56
CA PRO A 195 -4.16 20.78 -33.62
C PRO A 195 -3.59 20.06 -34.84
N LEU A 196 -2.34 20.29 -35.17
CA LEU A 196 -1.64 19.67 -36.31
C LEU A 196 -1.22 18.22 -36.08
N ASP A 197 -0.96 17.83 -34.83
CA ASP A 197 -0.68 16.43 -34.44
C ASP A 197 -1.95 15.57 -34.35
N ALA A 198 -3.10 16.19 -34.51
CA ALA A 198 -4.43 15.57 -34.47
C ALA A 198 -4.64 14.50 -35.57
N VAL A 199 -3.79 14.43 -36.57
CA VAL A 199 -3.83 13.38 -37.61
C VAL A 199 -3.53 12.00 -37.04
N LEU A 200 -2.70 11.92 -35.98
CA LEU A 200 -2.40 10.65 -35.28
C LEU A 200 -3.51 10.26 -34.27
N ILE A 201 -4.40 11.20 -33.89
CA ILE A 201 -5.49 11.02 -32.92
C ILE A 201 -6.85 10.89 -33.61
N SER A 202 -6.92 11.12 -34.93
CA SER A 202 -8.17 11.26 -35.68
C SER A 202 -9.01 10.00 -35.87
N ALA A 203 -8.45 8.82 -35.69
CA ALA A 203 -9.21 7.56 -35.70
C ALA A 203 -9.88 7.34 -34.33
N GLY A 204 -10.99 8.03 -34.04
CA GLY A 204 -11.74 7.89 -32.79
C GLY A 204 -12.14 9.21 -32.12
N LYS A 205 -11.90 10.35 -32.75
CA LYS A 205 -12.27 11.68 -32.20
C LYS A 205 -13.75 11.79 -31.84
N GLU A 206 -14.64 11.31 -32.71
CA GLU A 206 -16.08 11.41 -32.51
C GLU A 206 -16.58 10.46 -31.42
N GLU A 207 -16.02 9.26 -31.29
CA GLU A 207 -16.38 8.28 -30.26
C GLU A 207 -15.89 8.71 -28.86
N ARG A 208 -14.74 9.39 -28.76
CA ARG A 208 -14.15 9.84 -27.49
C ARG A 208 -14.55 11.27 -27.09
N GLY A 209 -15.25 11.99 -27.99
CA GLY A 209 -15.89 13.28 -27.70
C GLY A 209 -14.93 14.44 -27.50
N TYR A 210 -13.71 14.42 -28.05
CA TYR A 210 -12.81 15.58 -28.06
C TYR A 210 -13.38 16.65 -29.00
N GLN A 211 -13.62 17.87 -28.48
CA GLN A 211 -14.15 19.00 -29.27
C GLN A 211 -13.05 19.95 -29.74
N GLY A 212 -11.93 20.01 -29.03
CA GLY A 212 -10.80 20.87 -29.33
C GLY A 212 -9.58 20.07 -29.76
N ALA A 213 -8.59 20.82 -30.26
CA ALA A 213 -7.34 20.24 -30.74
C ALA A 213 -6.24 20.26 -29.66
N ALA A 214 -6.35 21.16 -28.67
CA ALA A 214 -5.38 21.26 -27.59
C ALA A 214 -5.64 20.20 -26.51
N PHE A 215 -4.63 19.39 -26.22
CA PHE A 215 -4.67 18.45 -25.12
C PHE A 215 -3.33 18.44 -24.38
N MET A 216 -3.38 18.09 -23.10
CA MET A 216 -2.22 17.78 -22.26
C MET A 216 -2.53 16.55 -21.41
N SER A 217 -1.63 15.58 -21.46
CA SER A 217 -1.71 14.34 -20.69
C SER A 217 -0.41 14.15 -19.92
N VAL A 218 -0.50 14.00 -18.61
CA VAL A 218 0.65 14.01 -17.69
C VAL A 218 0.63 12.75 -16.84
N PRO A 219 1.74 11.99 -16.75
CA PRO A 219 1.80 10.80 -15.93
C PRO A 219 1.74 11.16 -14.43
N ILE A 220 1.00 10.39 -13.68
CA ILE A 220 1.02 10.39 -12.22
C ILE A 220 2.07 9.39 -11.79
N CYS A 221 3.22 9.86 -11.31
CA CYS A 221 4.33 9.02 -10.91
C CYS A 221 4.53 9.04 -9.40
N TYR A 222 5.00 7.92 -8.88
CA TYR A 222 5.44 7.76 -7.51
C TYR A 222 6.78 7.04 -7.47
N ALA A 223 7.70 7.54 -6.64
CA ALA A 223 8.97 6.87 -6.34
C ALA A 223 9.01 6.54 -4.85
N ALA A 224 9.09 5.26 -4.51
CA ALA A 224 9.37 4.84 -3.14
C ALA A 224 10.79 5.29 -2.74
N PRO A 225 11.07 5.53 -1.46
CA PRO A 225 12.42 5.86 -1.00
C PRO A 225 13.45 4.84 -1.48
N GLY A 226 14.41 5.30 -2.31
CA GLY A 226 15.45 4.44 -2.90
C GLY A 226 15.01 3.58 -4.09
N GLY A 227 13.76 3.66 -4.54
CA GLY A 227 13.25 2.92 -5.70
C GLY A 227 13.12 3.77 -6.97
N PRO A 228 12.99 3.14 -8.14
CA PRO A 228 12.71 3.85 -9.39
C PRO A 228 11.28 4.42 -9.38
N PRO A 229 11.04 5.55 -10.07
CA PRO A 229 9.69 6.07 -10.25
C PRO A 229 8.85 5.10 -11.07
N ARG A 230 7.61 4.86 -10.65
CA ARG A 230 6.61 4.09 -11.40
C ARG A 230 5.40 4.97 -11.70
N CYS A 231 4.82 4.80 -12.88
CA CYS A 231 3.58 5.44 -13.24
C CYS A 231 2.40 4.65 -12.64
N ILE A 232 1.51 5.37 -11.96
CA ILE A 232 0.32 4.79 -11.30
C ILE A 232 -0.99 5.35 -11.84
N GLY A 233 -0.90 6.31 -12.76
CA GLY A 233 -2.06 6.92 -13.40
C GLY A 233 -1.69 8.03 -14.36
N VAL A 234 -2.70 8.74 -14.85
CA VAL A 234 -2.54 9.86 -15.79
C VAL A 234 -3.57 10.94 -15.49
N VAL A 235 -3.16 12.20 -15.57
CA VAL A 235 -4.03 13.38 -15.61
C VAL A 235 -4.19 13.81 -17.06
N ASN A 236 -5.42 13.90 -17.54
CA ASN A 236 -5.73 14.37 -18.89
C ASN A 236 -6.49 15.70 -18.82
N LEU A 237 -6.10 16.66 -19.63
CA LEU A 237 -6.71 17.97 -19.80
C LEU A 237 -6.94 18.22 -21.29
N THR A 238 -8.13 18.69 -21.66
CA THR A 238 -8.48 19.00 -23.05
C THR A 238 -9.36 20.26 -23.15
N ASP A 239 -9.47 20.78 -24.37
CA ASP A 239 -10.34 21.91 -24.71
C ASP A 239 -10.00 23.18 -23.89
N ARG A 240 -8.81 23.76 -24.11
CA ARG A 240 -8.35 24.96 -23.41
C ARG A 240 -9.26 26.18 -23.71
N VAL A 241 -9.60 26.95 -22.68
CA VAL A 241 -10.36 28.18 -22.78
C VAL A 241 -9.42 29.33 -23.15
N GLY A 242 -9.74 30.07 -24.21
CA GLY A 242 -9.04 31.32 -24.58
C GLY A 242 -7.64 31.17 -25.16
N GLY A 243 -7.19 29.93 -25.47
CA GLY A 243 -5.90 29.70 -26.10
C GLY A 243 -5.87 28.41 -26.89
N ASP A 244 -5.04 28.37 -27.93
CA ASP A 244 -4.96 27.22 -28.83
C ASP A 244 -4.08 26.09 -28.28
N ARG A 245 -3.23 26.36 -27.26
CA ARG A 245 -2.23 25.41 -26.73
C ARG A 245 -2.03 25.52 -25.23
N PHE A 246 -1.70 24.40 -24.58
CA PHE A 246 -1.17 24.37 -23.22
C PHE A 246 0.32 24.76 -23.22
N GLY A 247 0.72 25.64 -22.31
CA GLY A 247 2.09 26.15 -22.23
C GLY A 247 3.03 25.33 -21.35
N GLY A 248 4.30 25.76 -21.31
CA GLY A 248 5.31 25.14 -20.46
C GLY A 248 5.08 25.32 -18.96
N SER A 249 4.48 26.45 -18.54
CA SER A 249 4.04 26.69 -17.16
C SER A 249 2.90 25.77 -16.76
N ASP A 250 1.87 25.62 -17.61
CA ASP A 250 0.76 24.69 -17.38
C ASP A 250 1.28 23.27 -17.15
N ARG A 251 2.23 22.82 -17.99
CA ARG A 251 2.86 21.51 -17.85
C ARG A 251 3.57 21.34 -16.49
N LYS A 252 4.37 22.34 -16.08
CA LYS A 252 5.09 22.26 -14.80
C LYS A 252 4.13 22.18 -13.62
N LEU A 253 3.09 22.99 -13.63
CA LEU A 253 2.06 23.00 -12.60
C LEU A 253 1.33 21.65 -12.52
N VAL A 254 0.82 21.15 -13.66
CA VAL A 254 0.10 19.86 -13.70
C VAL A 254 1.00 18.69 -13.33
N MET A 255 2.29 18.71 -13.70
CA MET A 255 3.26 17.69 -13.23
C MET A 255 3.47 17.73 -11.72
N ALA A 256 3.60 18.92 -11.12
CA ALA A 256 3.71 19.06 -9.67
C ALA A 256 2.48 18.49 -8.95
N ILE A 257 1.28 18.82 -9.46
CA ILE A 257 0.02 18.28 -8.94
C ILE A 257 -0.07 16.76 -9.15
N ALA A 258 0.30 16.25 -10.32
CA ALA A 258 0.30 14.82 -10.60
C ALA A 258 1.21 14.05 -9.62
N ASN A 259 2.38 14.58 -9.27
CA ASN A 259 3.26 14.00 -8.26
C ASN A 259 2.62 13.97 -6.86
N GLN A 260 1.91 15.04 -6.47
CA GLN A 260 1.16 15.07 -5.20
C GLN A 260 0.03 14.03 -5.19
N ILE A 261 -0.71 13.92 -6.28
CA ILE A 261 -1.74 12.88 -6.45
C ILE A 261 -1.10 11.49 -6.33
N GLY A 262 0.07 11.29 -6.95
CA GLY A 262 0.80 10.02 -6.90
C GLY A 262 1.16 9.61 -5.48
N ALA A 263 1.72 10.53 -4.71
CA ALA A 263 2.07 10.30 -3.30
C ALA A 263 0.82 9.97 -2.45
N ALA A 264 -0.28 10.69 -2.69
CA ALA A 264 -1.53 10.45 -1.95
C ALA A 264 -2.18 9.09 -2.29
N ILE A 265 -2.21 8.70 -3.57
CA ILE A 265 -2.73 7.39 -4.00
C ILE A 265 -1.94 6.28 -3.33
N GLU A 266 -0.61 6.37 -3.34
CA GLU A 266 0.23 5.34 -2.75
C GLU A 266 0.08 5.29 -1.23
N ASN A 267 -0.04 6.43 -0.56
CA ASN A 267 -0.33 6.49 0.87
C ASN A 267 -1.65 5.77 1.23
N VAL A 268 -2.72 6.04 0.49
CA VAL A 268 -4.01 5.35 0.69
C VAL A 268 -3.87 3.84 0.49
N ARG A 269 -3.11 3.41 -0.53
CA ARG A 269 -2.83 1.98 -0.80
C ARG A 269 -2.03 1.32 0.33
N LEU A 270 -0.99 1.98 0.80
CA LEU A 270 -0.16 1.47 1.90
C LEU A 270 -0.98 1.30 3.18
N VAL A 271 -1.77 2.30 3.57
CA VAL A 271 -2.66 2.22 4.74
C VAL A 271 -3.71 1.12 4.59
N ALA A 272 -4.25 0.94 3.38
CA ALA A 272 -5.21 -0.14 3.14
C ALA A 272 -4.58 -1.54 3.25
N ARG A 273 -3.36 -1.73 2.72
CA ARG A 273 -2.60 -2.98 2.86
C ARG A 273 -2.23 -3.28 4.31
N GLU A 274 -1.75 -2.27 5.05
CA GLU A 274 -1.42 -2.40 6.47
C GLU A 274 -2.63 -2.85 7.30
N ARG A 275 -3.79 -2.21 7.10
CA ARG A 275 -5.04 -2.58 7.79
C ARG A 275 -5.50 -4.00 7.47
N GLU A 276 -5.36 -4.44 6.22
CA GLU A 276 -5.73 -5.81 5.83
C GLU A 276 -4.74 -6.82 6.44
N GLN A 277 -3.46 -6.50 6.46
CA GLN A 277 -2.45 -7.33 7.12
C GLN A 277 -2.73 -7.44 8.63
N GLU A 278 -2.95 -6.32 9.33
CA GLU A 278 -3.31 -6.32 10.74
C GLU A 278 -4.60 -7.12 11.02
N ARG A 279 -5.57 -7.07 10.11
CA ARG A 279 -6.79 -7.84 10.24
C ARG A 279 -6.51 -9.33 10.15
N LEU A 280 -5.74 -9.76 9.13
CA LEU A 280 -5.36 -11.16 8.96
C LEU A 280 -4.54 -11.69 10.15
N GLU A 281 -3.60 -10.89 10.67
CA GLU A 281 -2.82 -11.25 11.86
C GLU A 281 -3.72 -11.47 13.09
N ARG A 282 -4.72 -10.59 13.31
CA ARG A 282 -5.69 -10.75 14.42
C ARG A 282 -6.57 -12.00 14.22
N GLU A 283 -7.00 -12.30 13.00
CA GLU A 283 -7.79 -13.50 12.70
C GLU A 283 -6.98 -14.77 12.96
N LEU A 284 -5.69 -14.79 12.57
CA LEU A 284 -4.76 -15.89 12.86
C LEU A 284 -4.50 -16.05 14.35
N GLU A 285 -4.32 -14.95 15.10
CA GLU A 285 -4.14 -14.99 16.56
C GLU A 285 -5.38 -15.58 17.27
N LEU A 286 -6.58 -15.23 16.82
CA LEU A 286 -7.82 -15.82 17.33
C LEU A 286 -7.90 -17.32 17.02
N ALA A 287 -7.56 -17.73 15.81
CA ALA A 287 -7.53 -19.14 15.43
C ALA A 287 -6.54 -19.93 16.29
N SER A 288 -5.34 -19.36 16.53
CA SER A 288 -4.32 -19.94 17.42
C SER A 288 -4.85 -20.18 18.85
N ARG A 289 -5.48 -19.17 19.44
CA ARG A 289 -6.07 -19.28 20.78
C ARG A 289 -7.17 -20.35 20.84
N LEU A 290 -8.03 -20.40 19.83
CA LEU A 290 -9.07 -21.43 19.74
C LEU A 290 -8.46 -22.81 19.63
N GLN A 291 -7.46 -23.01 18.77
CA GLN A 291 -6.74 -24.26 18.60
C GLN A 291 -6.10 -24.73 19.90
N GLN A 292 -5.38 -23.85 20.59
CA GLN A 292 -4.77 -24.16 21.90
C GLN A 292 -5.82 -24.53 22.97
N SER A 293 -7.03 -23.97 22.87
CA SER A 293 -8.11 -24.30 23.79
C SER A 293 -8.70 -25.71 23.61
N LEU A 294 -8.47 -26.32 22.44
CA LEU A 294 -8.87 -27.71 22.17
C LEU A 294 -7.94 -28.72 22.85
N LEU A 295 -6.69 -28.32 23.12
CA LEU A 295 -5.72 -29.21 23.76
C LEU A 295 -6.00 -29.32 25.26
N PRO A 296 -6.06 -30.54 25.81
CA PRO A 296 -6.39 -30.74 27.22
C PRO A 296 -5.25 -30.22 28.12
N LYS A 297 -5.64 -29.65 29.25
CA LYS A 297 -4.68 -29.21 30.26
C LYS A 297 -4.18 -30.38 31.10
N PRO A 298 -2.93 -30.36 31.58
CA PRO A 298 -2.35 -31.41 32.46
C PRO A 298 -3.25 -31.78 33.66
N ALA A 299 -4.02 -30.85 34.18
CA ALA A 299 -4.94 -31.06 35.30
C ALA A 299 -6.01 -32.15 35.04
N VAL A 300 -6.26 -32.53 33.78
CA VAL A 300 -7.16 -33.65 33.43
C VAL A 300 -6.67 -34.95 34.03
N LEU A 301 -5.34 -35.20 34.15
CA LEU A 301 -4.75 -36.40 34.72
C LEU A 301 -4.39 -36.26 36.20
N ALA A 302 -4.77 -35.19 36.89
CA ALA A 302 -4.49 -35.00 38.31
C ALA A 302 -4.99 -36.16 39.15
N GLY A 303 -4.11 -36.75 39.99
CA GLY A 303 -4.41 -37.90 40.84
C GLY A 303 -4.37 -39.26 40.10
N ILE A 304 -4.03 -39.31 38.81
CA ILE A 304 -3.75 -40.51 38.03
C ILE A 304 -2.28 -40.58 37.72
N GLY A 305 -1.67 -39.49 37.30
CA GLY A 305 -0.28 -39.42 36.95
C GLY A 305 0.19 -37.98 36.74
N ASP A 306 1.50 -37.83 36.65
CA ASP A 306 2.18 -36.57 36.36
C ASP A 306 2.44 -36.46 34.86
N VAL A 307 2.06 -35.36 34.26
CA VAL A 307 2.28 -35.07 32.85
C VAL A 307 3.02 -33.75 32.65
N GLY A 308 4.02 -33.79 31.79
CA GLY A 308 4.64 -32.61 31.20
C GLY A 308 4.37 -32.58 29.70
N VAL A 309 3.93 -31.43 29.18
CA VAL A 309 3.67 -31.28 27.75
C VAL A 309 4.00 -29.89 27.29
N ARG A 310 4.57 -29.77 26.09
CA ARG A 310 4.70 -28.52 25.32
C ARG A 310 4.32 -28.83 23.88
N CYS A 311 3.57 -27.95 23.29
CA CYS A 311 3.18 -27.96 21.89
C CYS A 311 3.31 -26.53 21.37
N LEU A 312 4.30 -26.30 20.55
CA LEU A 312 4.68 -25.00 20.03
C LEU A 312 4.60 -25.04 18.51
N PRO A 313 3.61 -24.40 17.91
CA PRO A 313 3.52 -24.34 16.46
C PRO A 313 4.62 -23.46 15.87
N LEU A 314 5.06 -23.78 14.66
CA LEU A 314 6.02 -22.98 13.88
C LEU A 314 5.41 -21.64 13.45
N GLU A 315 4.18 -21.68 12.99
CA GLU A 315 3.40 -20.51 12.58
C GLU A 315 2.37 -20.13 13.67
N SER A 316 1.42 -19.28 13.35
CA SER A 316 0.36 -18.93 14.29
C SER A 316 -0.50 -20.12 14.70
N VAL A 317 -0.64 -21.11 13.82
CA VAL A 317 -1.39 -22.36 14.01
C VAL A 317 -0.58 -23.53 13.46
N GLY A 318 -0.72 -24.74 14.04
CA GLY A 318 0.10 -25.90 13.68
C GLY A 318 -0.70 -27.16 13.44
N GLY A 319 -0.02 -28.19 12.90
CA GLY A 319 -0.54 -29.54 12.66
C GLY A 319 -0.42 -30.48 13.87
N ASP A 320 0.54 -30.17 14.75
CA ASP A 320 0.82 -30.96 15.94
C ASP A 320 -0.31 -30.93 16.96
N PHE A 321 -0.60 -32.06 17.59
CA PHE A 321 -1.57 -32.12 18.68
C PHE A 321 -1.26 -33.23 19.66
N TYR A 322 -1.85 -33.08 20.83
CA TYR A 322 -1.93 -34.14 21.82
C TYR A 322 -3.33 -34.16 22.45
N THR A 323 -3.72 -35.32 22.94
CA THR A 323 -4.88 -35.44 23.82
C THR A 323 -4.62 -36.49 24.87
N PHE A 324 -5.30 -36.37 26.00
CA PHE A 324 -5.29 -37.38 27.05
C PHE A 324 -6.61 -37.45 27.78
N SER A 325 -6.95 -38.64 28.24
CA SER A 325 -8.22 -38.89 28.92
C SER A 325 -8.03 -39.79 30.11
N ARG A 326 -8.84 -39.59 31.13
CA ARG A 326 -8.91 -40.50 32.27
C ARG A 326 -9.63 -41.79 31.86
N LEU A 327 -9.10 -42.92 32.25
CA LEU A 327 -9.76 -44.20 32.13
C LEU A 327 -10.21 -44.66 33.50
N GLY A 328 -11.17 -45.62 33.56
CA GLY A 328 -11.55 -46.26 34.81
C GLY A 328 -10.34 -46.89 35.52
N GLN A 329 -10.45 -47.10 36.82
CA GLN A 329 -9.42 -47.77 37.67
C GLN A 329 -8.04 -47.08 37.69
N GLY A 330 -8.01 -45.71 37.52
CA GLY A 330 -6.77 -44.96 37.60
C GLY A 330 -5.89 -45.02 36.35
N GLY A 331 -6.40 -45.50 35.23
CA GLY A 331 -5.68 -45.55 33.95
C GLY A 331 -5.75 -44.21 33.17
N ALA A 332 -4.88 -44.09 32.18
CA ALA A 332 -4.80 -42.97 31.28
C ALA A 332 -4.73 -43.43 29.80
N ALA A 333 -5.40 -42.67 28.90
CA ALA A 333 -5.16 -42.73 27.47
C ALA A 333 -4.42 -41.48 27.03
N VAL A 334 -3.45 -41.64 26.16
CA VAL A 334 -2.64 -40.54 25.61
C VAL A 334 -2.52 -40.71 24.11
N MET A 335 -2.79 -39.64 23.36
CA MET A 335 -2.59 -39.58 21.91
C MET A 335 -1.70 -38.38 21.59
N VAL A 336 -0.76 -38.59 20.68
CA VAL A 336 0.04 -37.52 20.06
C VAL A 336 0.01 -37.74 18.56
N GLY A 337 -0.15 -36.71 17.79
CA GLY A 337 -0.17 -36.78 16.33
C GLY A 337 0.34 -35.51 15.68
N ASP A 338 0.67 -35.66 14.40
CA ASP A 338 1.16 -34.61 13.54
C ASP A 338 0.55 -34.75 12.14
N VAL A 339 0.02 -33.66 11.60
CA VAL A 339 -0.52 -33.57 10.24
C VAL A 339 0.60 -33.14 9.29
N SER A 340 0.78 -33.89 8.21
CA SER A 340 1.84 -33.68 7.19
C SER A 340 1.78 -32.38 6.42
N ALA A 341 1.44 -31.27 7.08
CA ALA A 341 1.33 -29.92 6.54
C ALA A 341 1.49 -28.92 7.69
N HIS A 342 1.69 -27.67 7.34
CA HIS A 342 1.72 -26.56 8.29
C HIS A 342 0.64 -25.52 7.93
N GLY A 343 0.40 -24.62 8.86
CA GLY A 343 -0.53 -23.53 8.67
C GLY A 343 -2.01 -23.93 8.85
N PHE A 344 -2.89 -23.17 8.22
CA PHE A 344 -4.34 -23.20 8.51
C PHE A 344 -5.03 -24.53 8.16
N ALA A 345 -4.63 -25.18 7.05
CA ALA A 345 -5.21 -26.46 6.64
C ALA A 345 -4.89 -27.56 7.64
N ALA A 346 -3.63 -27.66 8.09
CA ALA A 346 -3.20 -28.59 9.12
C ALA A 346 -3.93 -28.36 10.44
N ALA A 347 -4.11 -27.11 10.84
CA ALA A 347 -4.83 -26.73 12.05
C ALA A 347 -6.29 -27.20 12.09
N LEU A 348 -6.99 -27.14 10.94
CA LEU A 348 -8.37 -27.64 10.82
C LEU A 348 -8.44 -29.17 10.91
N LEU A 349 -7.50 -29.88 10.26
CA LEU A 349 -7.39 -31.32 10.34
C LEU A 349 -7.06 -31.76 11.77
N MET A 350 -6.15 -31.08 12.43
CA MET A 350 -5.80 -31.30 13.83
C MET A 350 -7.02 -31.13 14.74
N ALA A 351 -7.79 -30.03 14.59
CA ALA A 351 -8.98 -29.80 15.38
C ALA A 351 -10.01 -30.94 15.20
N SER A 352 -10.19 -31.40 13.96
CA SER A 352 -11.08 -32.53 13.64
C SER A 352 -10.57 -33.83 14.27
N ALA A 353 -9.24 -34.07 14.23
CA ALA A 353 -8.62 -35.24 14.85
C ALA A 353 -8.77 -35.25 16.38
N VAL A 354 -8.54 -34.14 17.06
CA VAL A 354 -8.70 -34.01 18.52
C VAL A 354 -10.16 -34.23 18.94
N ALA A 355 -11.12 -33.64 18.21
CA ALA A 355 -12.55 -33.81 18.49
C ALA A 355 -13.00 -35.27 18.31
N ALA A 356 -12.60 -35.91 17.20
CA ALA A 356 -12.92 -37.33 16.93
C ALA A 356 -12.21 -38.29 17.92
N ALA A 357 -10.97 -38.00 18.29
CA ALA A 357 -10.20 -38.80 19.26
C ALA A 357 -10.94 -38.93 20.59
N GLY A 358 -11.49 -37.84 21.12
CA GLY A 358 -12.25 -37.86 22.38
C GLY A 358 -13.44 -38.84 22.34
N ILE A 359 -14.18 -38.88 21.21
CA ILE A 359 -15.32 -39.75 20.98
C ILE A 359 -14.87 -41.21 20.89
N HIS A 360 -13.86 -41.51 20.06
CA HIS A 360 -13.45 -42.86 19.77
C HIS A 360 -12.68 -43.54 20.94
N VAL A 361 -11.89 -42.78 21.71
CA VAL A 361 -11.22 -43.26 22.94
C VAL A 361 -12.24 -43.69 24.01
N ALA A 362 -13.37 -43.00 24.08
CA ALA A 362 -14.47 -43.37 24.99
C ALA A 362 -15.25 -44.60 24.50
N ALA A 363 -15.34 -44.82 23.19
CA ALA A 363 -16.13 -45.88 22.58
C ALA A 363 -15.43 -47.25 22.56
N SER A 364 -14.09 -47.29 22.51
CA SER A 364 -13.34 -48.55 22.44
C SER A 364 -12.15 -48.62 23.42
N PRO A 365 -11.94 -49.76 24.10
CA PRO A 365 -10.75 -49.99 24.91
C PRO A 365 -9.48 -50.32 24.10
N ASP A 366 -9.58 -50.74 22.84
CA ASP A 366 -8.45 -51.10 22.00
C ASP A 366 -7.92 -49.91 21.19
N PRO A 367 -6.65 -49.49 21.37
CA PRO A 367 -6.03 -48.40 20.60
C PRO A 367 -6.11 -48.61 19.09
N ALA A 368 -6.03 -49.85 18.59
CA ALA A 368 -6.10 -50.13 17.16
C ALA A 368 -7.50 -49.80 16.59
N GLN A 369 -8.57 -50.16 17.31
CA GLN A 369 -9.94 -49.84 16.92
C GLN A 369 -10.22 -48.33 16.97
N VAL A 370 -9.65 -47.64 17.95
CA VAL A 370 -9.76 -46.18 18.05
C VAL A 370 -9.11 -45.48 16.84
N LEU A 371 -7.87 -45.91 16.48
CA LEU A 371 -7.19 -45.32 15.32
C LEU A 371 -7.86 -45.74 13.99
N ALA A 372 -8.46 -46.92 13.89
CA ALA A 372 -9.24 -47.34 12.73
C ALA A 372 -10.50 -46.46 12.55
N ALA A 373 -11.22 -46.21 13.63
CA ALA A 373 -12.38 -45.32 13.60
C ALA A 373 -11.99 -43.85 13.31
N LEU A 374 -10.86 -43.38 13.84
CA LEU A 374 -10.32 -42.07 13.53
C LEU A 374 -9.94 -41.95 12.06
N LYS A 375 -9.32 -43.00 11.48
CA LYS A 375 -8.99 -43.05 10.05
C LYS A 375 -10.23 -42.94 9.17
N GLU A 376 -11.32 -43.65 9.50
CA GLU A 376 -12.58 -43.57 8.77
C GLU A 376 -13.21 -42.15 8.87
N THR A 377 -13.21 -41.58 10.08
CA THR A 377 -13.77 -40.25 10.33
C THR A 377 -13.05 -39.16 9.55
N LEU A 378 -11.72 -39.27 9.39
CA LEU A 378 -10.88 -38.25 8.73
C LEU A 378 -10.61 -38.53 7.25
N ALA A 379 -11.05 -39.67 6.71
CA ALA A 379 -10.68 -40.14 5.37
C ALA A 379 -10.95 -39.12 4.26
N GLU A 380 -12.14 -38.56 4.22
CA GLU A 380 -12.53 -37.56 3.20
C GLU A 380 -11.71 -36.26 3.35
N ASN A 381 -11.51 -35.80 4.58
CA ASN A 381 -10.79 -34.56 4.85
C ASN A 381 -9.31 -34.68 4.49
N LEU A 382 -8.66 -35.80 4.84
CA LEU A 382 -7.27 -36.08 4.49
C LEU A 382 -7.08 -36.20 2.98
N ALA A 383 -8.00 -36.92 2.31
CA ALA A 383 -7.95 -37.09 0.86
C ALA A 383 -8.20 -35.75 0.11
N ALA A 384 -9.16 -34.94 0.56
CA ALA A 384 -9.46 -33.65 -0.06
C ALA A 384 -8.31 -32.64 0.07
N ALA A 385 -7.53 -32.72 1.16
CA ALA A 385 -6.39 -31.86 1.41
C ALA A 385 -5.06 -32.40 0.86
N ASP A 386 -5.04 -33.64 0.36
CA ASP A 386 -3.79 -34.37 -0.03
C ASP A 386 -2.78 -34.48 1.11
N HIS A 387 -3.27 -34.74 2.33
CA HIS A 387 -2.48 -34.83 3.55
C HIS A 387 -2.62 -36.19 4.22
N TYR A 388 -1.69 -36.47 5.09
CA TYR A 388 -1.73 -37.66 5.97
C TYR A 388 -1.49 -37.23 7.42
N LEU A 389 -1.81 -38.13 8.35
CA LEU A 389 -1.67 -37.92 9.78
C LEU A 389 -0.83 -39.00 10.40
N THR A 390 0.28 -38.64 11.05
CA THR A 390 1.01 -39.56 11.94
C THR A 390 0.35 -39.50 13.31
N VAL A 391 0.05 -40.62 13.92
CA VAL A 391 -0.59 -40.66 15.23
C VAL A 391 -0.18 -41.85 16.08
N PHE A 392 0.15 -41.55 17.31
CA PHE A 392 0.41 -42.53 18.35
C PHE A 392 -0.68 -42.48 19.41
N LEU A 393 -1.26 -43.61 19.77
CA LEU A 393 -2.22 -43.73 20.86
C LEU A 393 -1.79 -44.84 21.82
N ALA A 394 -1.70 -44.53 23.10
CA ALA A 394 -1.43 -45.49 24.18
C ALA A 394 -2.51 -45.45 25.25
N ARG A 395 -2.81 -46.59 25.82
CA ARG A 395 -3.61 -46.78 27.05
C ARG A 395 -2.75 -47.41 28.10
N ILE A 396 -2.69 -46.82 29.27
CA ILE A 396 -1.94 -47.29 30.43
C ILE A 396 -2.94 -47.81 31.46
N ASP A 397 -2.80 -49.04 31.83
CA ASP A 397 -3.55 -49.70 32.91
C ASP A 397 -2.55 -50.01 34.04
N PRO A 398 -2.42 -49.13 35.04
CA PRO A 398 -1.48 -49.30 36.13
C PRO A 398 -1.84 -50.51 37.01
N ALA A 399 -3.14 -50.84 37.15
CA ALA A 399 -3.57 -51.99 37.96
C ALA A 399 -3.21 -53.31 37.29
N ALA A 400 -3.24 -53.40 35.98
CA ALA A 400 -2.81 -54.58 35.21
C ALA A 400 -1.31 -54.57 34.89
N GLY A 401 -0.58 -53.48 35.20
CA GLY A 401 0.86 -53.36 34.89
C GLY A 401 1.18 -53.41 33.40
N ARG A 402 0.32 -52.80 32.57
CA ARG A 402 0.47 -52.87 31.12
C ARG A 402 0.18 -51.51 30.43
N LEU A 403 0.88 -51.36 29.33
CA LEU A 403 0.62 -50.29 28.34
C LEU A 403 0.26 -50.98 27.03
N THR A 404 -0.92 -50.63 26.48
CA THR A 404 -1.35 -51.07 25.15
C THR A 404 -1.32 -49.87 24.20
N PHE A 405 -0.71 -50.03 23.02
CA PHE A 405 -0.59 -48.93 22.08
C PHE A 405 -0.90 -49.35 20.63
N ALA A 406 -1.29 -48.39 19.81
CA ALA A 406 -1.29 -48.44 18.36
C ALA A 406 -0.52 -47.22 17.83
N ASN A 407 0.27 -47.42 16.80
CA ASN A 407 1.12 -46.39 16.22
C ASN A 407 0.94 -46.36 14.69
N ALA A 408 0.27 -45.39 14.19
CA ALA A 408 0.08 -45.15 12.76
C ALA A 408 1.14 -44.16 12.23
N GLY A 409 2.36 -44.67 12.07
CA GLY A 409 3.48 -43.95 11.45
C GLY A 409 4.12 -42.85 12.29
N HIS A 410 3.79 -42.70 13.59
CA HIS A 410 4.41 -41.68 14.43
C HIS A 410 5.82 -42.10 14.87
N PRO A 411 6.88 -41.31 14.57
CA PRO A 411 8.24 -41.83 14.63
C PRO A 411 8.81 -41.95 16.05
N HIS A 412 8.41 -41.09 16.98
CA HIS A 412 9.13 -40.91 18.25
C HIS A 412 8.24 -41.18 19.47
N ALA A 413 7.95 -42.43 19.73
CA ALA A 413 7.28 -42.89 20.94
C ALA A 413 8.13 -43.91 21.69
N PHE A 414 8.35 -43.67 23.00
CA PHE A 414 9.26 -44.49 23.84
C PHE A 414 8.67 -44.80 25.21
N ARG A 415 8.88 -46.00 25.67
CA ARG A 415 8.84 -46.36 27.10
C ARG A 415 10.25 -46.22 27.67
N VAL A 416 10.44 -45.38 28.68
CA VAL A 416 11.71 -45.19 29.38
C VAL A 416 11.59 -45.79 30.78
N PRO A 417 12.16 -47.00 31.00
CA PRO A 417 12.06 -47.70 32.27
C PRO A 417 12.95 -47.09 33.36
N ALA A 418 12.73 -47.46 34.62
CA ALA A 418 13.57 -47.04 35.73
C ALA A 418 15.03 -47.45 35.55
N THR A 419 15.21 -48.63 35.09
CA THR A 419 16.53 -49.25 34.80
C THR A 419 16.50 -49.89 33.42
N GLY A 420 17.63 -49.82 32.71
CA GLY A 420 17.73 -50.40 31.37
C GLY A 420 17.68 -49.36 30.24
N VAL A 421 17.39 -49.84 29.04
CA VAL A 421 17.43 -49.04 27.81
C VAL A 421 16.01 -48.60 27.45
N PRO A 422 15.83 -47.35 26.99
CA PRO A 422 14.56 -46.91 26.41
C PRO A 422 14.12 -47.84 25.28
N ARG A 423 12.86 -48.24 25.28
CA ARG A 423 12.25 -49.07 24.25
C ARG A 423 11.39 -48.22 23.34
N ARG A 424 11.68 -48.25 22.04
CA ARG A 424 10.83 -47.64 21.02
C ARG A 424 9.51 -48.41 20.92
N LEU A 425 8.42 -47.69 20.81
CA LEU A 425 7.08 -48.23 20.55
C LEU A 425 6.83 -48.08 19.05
N GLU A 426 7.29 -49.11 18.31
CA GLU A 426 7.35 -49.10 16.85
C GLU A 426 5.99 -48.90 16.18
N ALA A 427 5.99 -48.41 14.92
CA ALA A 427 4.78 -48.25 14.13
C ALA A 427 4.09 -49.61 13.90
N THR A 428 2.77 -49.65 14.13
CA THR A 428 1.92 -50.82 13.90
C THR A 428 1.13 -50.72 12.60
N ALA A 429 1.13 -49.56 11.98
CA ALA A 429 0.51 -49.24 10.69
C ALA A 429 1.19 -48.02 10.04
N PRO A 430 1.06 -47.84 8.72
CA PRO A 430 1.40 -46.58 8.05
C PRO A 430 0.57 -45.39 8.56
N PRO A 431 1.00 -44.14 8.33
CA PRO A 431 0.22 -42.96 8.63
C PRO A 431 -1.21 -43.04 8.08
N LEU A 432 -2.16 -42.42 8.81
CA LEU A 432 -3.57 -42.34 8.38
C LEU A 432 -3.67 -41.47 7.13
N GLY A 433 -4.41 -41.92 6.15
CA GLY A 433 -4.54 -41.25 4.82
C GLY A 433 -3.63 -41.84 3.75
N LEU A 434 -2.49 -42.51 4.11
CA LEU A 434 -1.55 -43.09 3.13
C LEU A 434 -1.89 -44.53 2.72
N SER A 435 -2.58 -45.29 3.56
CA SER A 435 -2.79 -46.70 3.31
C SER A 435 -4.11 -47.24 3.86
N ALA A 436 -4.69 -48.20 3.18
CA ALA A 436 -5.84 -48.97 3.66
C ALA A 436 -5.49 -50.10 4.64
N ALA A 437 -4.20 -50.31 4.92
CA ALA A 437 -3.74 -51.40 5.79
C ALA A 437 -4.44 -51.40 7.16
N PRO A 438 -4.70 -52.56 7.75
CA PRO A 438 -5.28 -52.66 9.08
C PRO A 438 -4.29 -52.16 10.14
N ILE A 439 -4.84 -51.57 11.20
CA ILE A 439 -4.06 -51.09 12.33
C ILE A 439 -4.02 -52.15 13.39
N GLY A 440 -2.85 -52.47 13.91
CA GLY A 440 -2.68 -53.40 15.01
C GLY A 440 -2.42 -52.68 16.33
N SER A 441 -2.66 -53.39 17.47
CA SER A 441 -2.24 -52.92 18.78
C SER A 441 -1.18 -53.87 19.35
N VAL A 442 -0.29 -53.30 20.19
CA VAL A 442 0.79 -54.03 20.86
C VAL A 442 0.71 -53.75 22.35
N GLU A 443 0.88 -54.80 23.15
CA GLU A 443 0.95 -54.72 24.61
C GLU A 443 2.39 -54.83 25.10
N VAL A 444 2.77 -53.98 26.05
CA VAL A 444 4.07 -54.00 26.70
C VAL A 444 3.92 -53.88 28.22
N PRO A 445 4.80 -54.50 29.03
CA PRO A 445 4.79 -54.32 30.48
C PRO A 445 4.97 -52.87 30.86
N TRP A 446 4.29 -52.44 31.92
CA TRP A 446 4.36 -51.11 32.50
C TRP A 446 4.56 -51.17 34.00
N VAL A 447 5.51 -50.42 34.54
CA VAL A 447 5.77 -50.35 35.97
C VAL A 447 5.23 -49.00 36.49
N PRO A 448 4.10 -48.99 37.21
CA PRO A 448 3.47 -47.77 37.69
C PRO A 448 4.41 -46.93 38.55
N GLY A 449 4.38 -45.63 38.40
CA GLY A 449 5.20 -44.66 39.12
C GLY A 449 6.68 -44.64 38.74
N GLN A 450 7.14 -45.63 37.96
CA GLN A 450 8.54 -45.78 37.59
C GLN A 450 8.81 -45.53 36.10
N ASP A 451 7.97 -46.06 35.23
CA ASP A 451 8.12 -45.91 33.79
C ASP A 451 7.65 -44.53 33.30
N LEU A 452 8.32 -44.02 32.28
CA LEU A 452 7.90 -42.83 31.55
C LEU A 452 7.43 -43.23 30.16
N LEU A 453 6.27 -42.74 29.75
CA LEU A 453 5.88 -42.65 28.34
C LEU A 453 6.37 -41.33 27.81
N CYS A 454 7.20 -41.34 26.77
CA CYS A 454 7.76 -40.16 26.13
C CYS A 454 7.39 -40.20 24.66
N VAL A 455 6.73 -39.17 24.18
CA VAL A 455 6.30 -39.03 22.78
C VAL A 455 6.61 -37.62 22.31
N TRP A 456 7.14 -37.49 21.11
CA TRP A 456 7.43 -36.19 20.52
C TRP A 456 7.35 -36.22 18.99
N THR A 457 7.17 -35.05 18.36
CA THR A 457 7.13 -34.88 16.91
C THR A 457 8.53 -34.64 16.34
N ASP A 458 8.69 -34.79 15.04
CA ASP A 458 9.99 -34.73 14.35
C ASP A 458 10.61 -33.32 14.39
N GLY A 459 9.82 -32.25 14.58
CA GLY A 459 10.34 -30.90 14.76
C GLY A 459 11.33 -30.72 15.91
N LEU A 460 11.39 -31.66 16.89
CA LEU A 460 12.44 -31.70 17.90
C LEU A 460 13.70 -32.40 17.40
N THR A 461 13.55 -33.56 16.77
CA THR A 461 14.69 -34.37 16.29
C THR A 461 15.35 -33.74 15.08
N ASP A 462 14.57 -33.16 14.19
CA ASP A 462 15.00 -32.53 12.95
C ASP A 462 15.44 -31.08 13.11
N ALA A 463 15.26 -30.51 14.31
CA ALA A 463 15.79 -29.18 14.65
C ALA A 463 17.29 -29.11 14.31
N ALA A 464 17.64 -28.25 13.34
CA ALA A 464 18.99 -28.12 12.80
C ALA A 464 19.67 -26.84 13.27
N ASN A 465 20.97 -26.95 13.62
CA ASN A 465 21.80 -25.79 13.93
C ASN A 465 22.27 -25.09 12.62
N GLU A 466 22.97 -23.97 12.76
CA GLU A 466 23.54 -23.21 11.64
C GLU A 466 24.51 -24.03 10.75
N ARG A 467 25.03 -25.15 11.24
CA ARG A 467 25.89 -26.07 10.49
C ARG A 467 25.10 -27.17 9.76
N GLY A 468 23.76 -27.18 9.89
CA GLY A 468 22.90 -28.21 9.32
C GLY A 468 22.92 -29.54 10.10
N GLU A 469 23.51 -29.60 11.31
CA GLU A 469 23.45 -30.77 12.15
C GLU A 469 22.09 -30.86 12.84
N ARG A 470 21.44 -32.01 12.78
CA ARG A 470 20.18 -32.26 13.49
C ARG A 470 20.40 -32.53 14.97
N PHE A 471 19.46 -32.14 15.81
CA PHE A 471 19.49 -32.38 17.24
C PHE A 471 19.49 -33.87 17.53
N GLY A 472 18.58 -34.59 16.91
CA GLY A 472 18.53 -36.04 16.91
C GLY A 472 17.96 -36.65 18.19
N GLU A 473 17.38 -37.83 18.04
CA GLU A 473 16.68 -38.57 19.07
C GLU A 473 17.57 -38.93 20.30
N ARG A 474 18.81 -39.20 20.05
CA ARG A 474 19.75 -39.59 21.11
C ARG A 474 19.89 -38.52 22.19
N ARG A 475 20.05 -37.25 21.78
CA ARG A 475 20.18 -36.14 22.72
C ARG A 475 18.91 -35.95 23.56
N ILE A 476 17.72 -36.14 22.95
CA ILE A 476 16.44 -36.09 23.66
C ILE A 476 16.37 -37.19 24.74
N LEU A 477 16.64 -38.46 24.34
CA LEU A 477 16.61 -39.58 25.27
C LEU A 477 17.65 -39.47 26.39
N ASP A 478 18.85 -38.97 26.10
CA ASP A 478 19.90 -38.74 27.10
C ASP A 478 19.47 -37.67 28.10
N ALA A 479 18.83 -36.56 27.63
CA ALA A 479 18.31 -35.53 28.51
C ALA A 479 17.16 -36.03 29.40
N ILE A 480 16.24 -36.84 28.85
CA ILE A 480 15.13 -37.43 29.61
C ILE A 480 15.70 -38.39 30.68
N ARG A 481 16.66 -39.27 30.33
CA ARG A 481 17.26 -40.21 31.25
C ARG A 481 18.01 -39.54 32.39
N ALA A 482 18.76 -38.49 32.10
CA ALA A 482 19.52 -37.71 33.08
C ALA A 482 18.63 -37.08 34.17
N ARG A 483 17.38 -36.70 33.80
CA ARG A 483 16.43 -36.02 34.67
C ARG A 483 15.20 -36.85 35.03
N ARG A 484 15.22 -38.15 34.76
CA ARG A 484 14.03 -39.00 34.89
C ARG A 484 13.36 -39.03 36.27
N ALA A 485 14.09 -38.70 37.34
CA ALA A 485 13.55 -38.61 38.69
C ALA A 485 12.74 -37.32 38.95
N GLU A 486 12.92 -36.31 38.09
CA GLU A 486 12.22 -35.06 38.19
C GLU A 486 10.75 -35.19 37.74
N HIS A 487 9.93 -34.16 38.04
CA HIS A 487 8.55 -34.06 37.53
C HIS A 487 8.57 -33.96 35.99
N PRO A 488 7.67 -34.64 35.27
CA PRO A 488 7.63 -34.65 33.80
C PRO A 488 7.66 -33.26 33.17
N GLU A 489 7.05 -32.27 33.78
CA GLU A 489 7.08 -30.87 33.28
C GLU A 489 8.51 -30.29 33.31
N ALA A 490 9.30 -30.57 34.36
CA ALA A 490 10.69 -30.13 34.43
C ALA A 490 11.58 -30.83 33.39
N ILE A 491 11.30 -32.10 33.12
CA ILE A 491 12.00 -32.84 32.06
C ILE A 491 11.72 -32.25 30.69
N VAL A 492 10.42 -31.98 30.39
CA VAL A 492 9.99 -31.35 29.14
C VAL A 492 10.64 -29.99 28.97
N ALA A 493 10.60 -29.13 30.01
CA ALA A 493 11.22 -27.81 29.96
C ALA A 493 12.72 -27.90 29.67
N ALA A 494 13.43 -28.83 30.26
CA ALA A 494 14.87 -29.02 30.04
C ALA A 494 15.21 -29.53 28.63
N VAL A 495 14.39 -30.41 28.05
CA VAL A 495 14.54 -30.87 26.68
C VAL A 495 14.33 -29.71 25.71
N MET A 496 13.23 -28.94 25.88
CA MET A 496 12.92 -27.79 25.03
C MET A 496 14.04 -26.74 25.06
N ASP A 497 14.54 -26.39 26.25
CA ASP A 497 15.65 -25.48 26.44
C ASP A 497 16.95 -25.93 25.74
N GLN A 498 17.21 -27.24 25.71
CA GLN A 498 18.36 -27.77 24.96
C GLN A 498 18.16 -27.68 23.45
N VAL A 499 16.96 -27.96 22.95
CA VAL A 499 16.62 -27.82 21.53
C VAL A 499 16.73 -26.38 21.10
N ASP A 500 16.19 -25.45 21.89
CA ASP A 500 16.19 -24.00 21.57
C ASP A 500 17.61 -23.41 21.56
N ARG A 501 18.48 -23.87 22.47
CA ARG A 501 19.90 -23.45 22.43
C ARG A 501 20.66 -24.06 21.25
N PHE A 502 20.30 -25.26 20.81
CA PHE A 502 20.96 -25.93 19.69
C PHE A 502 20.50 -25.37 18.34
N ALA A 503 19.20 -25.13 18.18
CA ALA A 503 18.52 -24.64 16.99
C ALA A 503 17.55 -23.49 17.36
N PRO A 504 18.05 -22.24 17.46
CA PRO A 504 17.25 -21.10 17.88
C PRO A 504 16.10 -20.76 16.93
N THR A 505 16.25 -21.08 15.65
CA THR A 505 15.20 -20.88 14.65
C THR A 505 14.48 -22.19 14.41
N PRO A 506 13.20 -22.33 14.80
CA PRO A 506 12.43 -23.53 14.52
C PRO A 506 12.18 -23.66 13.01
N SER A 507 12.15 -24.90 12.53
CA SER A 507 11.84 -25.25 11.14
C SER A 507 10.53 -26.03 11.01
N ASP A 508 9.96 -26.47 12.14
CA ASP A 508 8.71 -27.23 12.21
C ASP A 508 8.04 -27.06 13.57
N ASP A 509 6.78 -27.52 13.69
CA ASP A 509 6.04 -27.59 14.95
C ASP A 509 6.83 -28.46 15.95
N ARG A 510 6.84 -28.07 17.24
CA ARG A 510 7.59 -28.76 18.28
C ARG A 510 6.66 -29.25 19.39
N THR A 511 6.39 -30.54 19.42
CA THR A 511 5.56 -31.15 20.47
C THR A 511 6.33 -32.23 21.20
N ILE A 512 6.27 -32.19 22.53
CA ILE A 512 6.78 -33.24 23.42
C ILE A 512 5.80 -33.45 24.56
N LEU A 513 5.53 -34.73 24.85
CA LEU A 513 4.71 -35.16 25.97
C LEU A 513 5.48 -36.23 26.75
N ILE A 514 5.57 -36.08 28.06
CA ILE A 514 6.14 -37.07 29.00
C ILE A 514 5.10 -37.33 30.08
N LEU A 515 4.78 -38.58 30.29
CA LEU A 515 3.79 -39.04 31.27
C LEU A 515 4.38 -40.13 32.19
N ARG A 516 4.08 -40.00 33.49
CA ARG A 516 4.33 -41.01 34.54
C ARG A 516 3.00 -41.34 35.21
N VAL A 517 2.55 -42.59 35.14
CA VAL A 517 1.28 -43.04 35.76
C VAL A 517 1.61 -44.05 36.85
#